data_e611cc21a7c2a924db2e35c882a5dbb5
#
_entry.id   e611cc21a7c2a924db2e35c882a5dbb5
#
_cell.length_a   1.000
_cell.length_b   1.000
_cell.length_c   1.000
_cell.angle_alpha   90.00
_cell.angle_beta   90.00
_cell.angle_gamma   90.00
#
_symmetry.space_group_name_H-M   'P 1'
#
loop_
_entity.id
_entity.type
_entity.pdbx_description
1 polymer ?
#
loop_
_entity_poly.entity_id
_entity_poly.type
_entity_poly.pdbx_seq_one_letter_code
_entity_poly.pdbx_strand_id
1 'polypeptide(L)'
;MNKIFLYAALSAFITPMQTHLYAQGHDFSAPGSAITTAPVNPYFEVFTPKETSKVDQIDYGAWSEAMNYLVFPMGPAIREAPSWPQPGLGSRRLYGHSSRYRMEGNRVMFSFFTDELRTMVTDYRLELEQIASAIDITTLPRNEQLAFWFNLHNVAVMEKIANEWPIRQPREIELDGVPFDQAKFMNIGGIAISPHDIRHQIVYRNWNDPRVIYGFWRGEIGGPSLPSDAFTGSNVSQVLERNAREFVNSLRGLERRGERLQISAIYDEARPYFFENWITDIRSHLNAFATQEVLDIIAATSSTEAVIYEADIADLAGGVREPTYSSISSSGRDGIERSQSFRIPQGTARLLQEQAQRAENAREKRRRTGTVIFDPINLPGRDNNGEVE
;
A
#
# COMPACT_ATOMS: atom_id res chain seq x y z
N MET A 1 22.55 7.52 -26.95
CA MET A 1 23.13 6.94 -25.74
C MET A 1 23.51 8.09 -24.83
N ASN A 2 22.58 8.58 -24.05
CA ASN A 2 22.82 9.65 -23.07
C ASN A 2 22.90 8.99 -21.70
N LYS A 3 24.10 9.05 -21.13
CA LYS A 3 24.34 8.67 -19.75
C LYS A 3 23.73 9.74 -18.85
N ILE A 4 22.66 9.39 -18.14
CA ILE A 4 22.13 10.20 -17.05
C ILE A 4 23.00 9.88 -15.84
N PHE A 5 23.95 10.76 -15.55
CA PHE A 5 24.68 10.76 -14.27
C PHE A 5 23.80 11.48 -13.25
N LEU A 6 23.23 10.73 -12.33
CA LEU A 6 22.60 11.31 -11.13
C LEU A 6 23.72 11.52 -10.10
N TYR A 7 24.26 12.73 -10.03
CA TYR A 7 25.04 13.16 -8.88
C TYR A 7 24.06 13.74 -7.85
N ALA A 8 23.80 13.00 -6.80
CA ALA A 8 23.14 13.53 -5.62
C ALA A 8 24.14 14.45 -4.91
N ALA A 9 24.04 15.74 -5.15
CA ALA A 9 24.74 16.74 -4.35
C ALA A 9 23.91 17.00 -3.10
N LEU A 10 24.48 16.72 -1.95
CA LEU A 10 23.96 17.04 -0.63
C LEU A 10 23.86 18.57 -0.51
N SER A 11 22.74 19.17 -0.88
CA SER A 11 22.44 20.58 -0.67
C SER A 11 21.15 20.67 0.15
N ALA A 12 21.30 20.92 1.43
CA ALA A 12 20.19 21.30 2.29
C ALA A 12 19.64 22.65 1.83
N PHE A 13 18.57 22.67 1.05
CA PHE A 13 17.82 23.88 0.73
C PHE A 13 16.79 24.15 1.81
N ILE A 14 17.07 25.21 2.60
CA ILE A 14 16.09 25.83 3.48
C ILE A 14 15.27 26.81 2.63
N THR A 15 14.03 26.46 2.31
CA THR A 15 13.09 27.40 1.71
C THR A 15 12.10 27.91 2.76
N PRO A 16 11.87 29.23 2.89
CA PRO A 16 10.84 29.74 3.80
C PRO A 16 9.45 29.51 3.18
N MET A 17 8.60 28.84 3.93
CA MET A 17 7.24 28.45 3.54
C MET A 17 6.27 29.64 3.69
N GLN A 18 5.57 29.99 2.61
CA GLN A 18 4.36 30.81 2.68
C GLN A 18 3.18 29.97 3.14
N THR A 19 2.53 30.41 4.22
CA THR A 19 1.36 29.76 4.81
C THR A 19 0.15 29.86 3.90
N HIS A 20 -0.27 28.76 3.30
CA HIS A 20 -1.62 28.57 2.78
C HIS A 20 -2.42 27.73 3.77
N LEU A 21 -3.51 28.31 4.29
CA LEU A 21 -4.52 27.60 5.07
C LEU A 21 -5.13 26.49 4.20
N TYR A 22 -4.88 25.26 4.54
CA TYR A 22 -5.62 24.10 4.06
C TYR A 22 -6.18 23.29 5.23
N ALA A 23 -7.38 22.74 4.99
CA ALA A 23 -8.28 21.99 5.88
C ALA A 23 -7.60 21.19 6.98
N GLN A 24 -8.21 21.19 8.15
CA GLN A 24 -7.84 20.47 9.37
C GLN A 24 -7.58 18.97 9.07
N GLY A 25 -6.32 18.63 8.80
CA GLY A 25 -5.83 17.27 8.89
C GLY A 25 -5.72 16.90 10.36
N HIS A 26 -6.19 15.73 10.73
CA HIS A 26 -5.96 15.18 12.06
C HIS A 26 -4.44 15.12 12.30
N ASP A 27 -3.98 15.93 13.22
CA ASP A 27 -2.58 16.07 13.58
C ASP A 27 -2.20 14.90 14.50
N PHE A 28 -1.14 14.15 14.15
CA PHE A 28 -0.53 13.12 15.02
C PHE A 28 0.21 13.73 16.22
N SER A 29 0.06 15.02 16.46
CA SER A 29 0.82 15.80 17.44
C SER A 29 0.41 15.61 18.90
N ALA A 30 -0.65 14.86 19.22
CA ALA A 30 -1.00 14.59 20.61
C ALA A 30 -0.14 13.45 21.17
N PRO A 31 0.62 13.66 22.27
CA PRO A 31 1.30 12.59 22.98
C PRO A 31 0.26 11.75 23.75
N GLY A 32 -0.35 10.78 23.06
CA GLY A 32 -1.10 9.72 23.73
C GLY A 32 -0.10 8.65 24.15
N SER A 33 0.04 8.38 25.43
CA SER A 33 0.76 7.21 25.90
C SER A 33 0.04 5.98 25.35
N ALA A 34 0.63 5.29 24.39
CA ALA A 34 0.12 4.01 23.92
C ALA A 34 0.15 3.04 25.11
N ILE A 35 -1.01 2.55 25.51
CA ILE A 35 -1.11 1.47 26.50
C ILE A 35 -0.77 0.19 25.75
N THR A 36 0.51 -0.15 25.69
CA THR A 36 0.94 -1.39 25.04
C THR A 36 1.30 -2.44 26.08
N THR A 37 0.76 -3.65 25.91
CA THR A 37 1.15 -4.84 26.69
C THR A 37 2.41 -5.51 26.16
N ALA A 38 2.92 -5.08 25.01
CA ALA A 38 4.12 -5.62 24.39
C ALA A 38 5.38 -5.29 25.24
N PRO A 39 6.32 -6.24 25.42
CA PRO A 39 7.52 -6.01 26.22
C PRO A 39 8.36 -4.85 25.64
N VAL A 40 8.80 -3.95 26.52
CA VAL A 40 9.68 -2.83 26.16
C VAL A 40 11.10 -3.36 26.00
N ASN A 41 11.73 -3.05 24.88
CA ASN A 41 13.16 -3.25 24.70
C ASN A 41 13.88 -1.88 24.83
N PRO A 42 14.59 -1.62 25.93
CA PRO A 42 15.23 -0.31 26.18
C PRO A 42 16.20 0.14 25.08
N TYR A 43 16.69 -0.81 24.28
CA TYR A 43 17.63 -0.53 23.20
C TYR A 43 17.01 0.37 22.10
N PHE A 44 15.68 0.40 21.99
CA PHE A 44 14.95 1.21 21.01
C PHE A 44 14.41 2.53 21.56
N GLU A 45 14.58 2.82 22.85
CA GLU A 45 14.12 4.07 23.46
C GLU A 45 14.78 5.32 22.84
N VAL A 46 15.98 5.14 22.27
CA VAL A 46 16.68 6.21 21.54
C VAL A 46 15.88 6.74 20.33
N PHE A 47 14.95 5.95 19.78
CA PHE A 47 14.07 6.35 18.69
C PHE A 47 12.73 6.95 19.13
N THR A 48 12.57 7.20 20.42
CA THR A 48 11.37 7.88 20.93
C THR A 48 11.34 9.33 20.44
N PRO A 49 10.23 9.76 19.79
CA PRO A 49 10.09 11.12 19.29
C PRO A 49 10.27 12.16 20.39
N LYS A 50 11.07 13.18 20.11
CA LYS A 50 11.29 14.33 21.00
C LYS A 50 10.37 15.48 20.60
N GLU A 51 9.99 16.30 21.55
CA GLU A 51 9.32 17.55 21.24
C GLU A 51 10.25 18.46 20.43
N THR A 52 9.74 19.06 19.39
CA THR A 52 10.53 19.89 18.49
C THR A 52 9.72 21.07 17.94
N SER A 53 10.41 22.20 17.77
CA SER A 53 9.92 23.33 16.98
C SER A 53 10.53 23.36 15.57
N LYS A 54 11.30 22.34 15.17
CA LYS A 54 11.89 22.24 13.86
C LYS A 54 10.81 22.06 12.79
N VAL A 55 11.11 22.56 11.60
CA VAL A 55 10.28 22.43 10.39
C VAL A 55 11.03 21.73 9.26
N ASP A 56 12.15 21.07 9.62
CA ASP A 56 13.01 20.39 8.66
C ASP A 56 12.25 19.21 8.00
N GLN A 57 12.49 19.03 6.71
CA GLN A 57 11.87 17.98 5.91
C GLN A 57 12.95 17.24 5.12
N ILE A 58 12.74 15.96 4.89
CA ILE A 58 13.58 15.12 4.03
C ILE A 58 12.97 15.14 2.63
N ASP A 59 13.80 15.32 1.61
CA ASP A 59 13.35 15.24 0.21
C ASP A 59 13.24 13.77 -0.24
N TYR A 60 12.02 13.33 -0.51
CA TYR A 60 11.72 12.00 -1.04
C TYR A 60 11.36 12.02 -2.54
N GLY A 61 11.68 13.10 -3.27
CA GLY A 61 11.29 13.29 -4.68
C GLY A 61 11.76 12.15 -5.58
N ALA A 62 13.03 11.76 -5.49
CA ALA A 62 13.59 10.65 -6.27
C ALA A 62 12.91 9.32 -5.96
N TRP A 63 12.55 9.07 -4.69
CA TRP A 63 11.82 7.88 -4.30
C TRP A 63 10.37 7.89 -4.83
N SER A 64 9.70 9.03 -4.81
CA SER A 64 8.38 9.18 -5.43
C SER A 64 8.40 8.88 -6.93
N GLU A 65 9.39 9.39 -7.65
CA GLU A 65 9.55 9.07 -9.08
C GLU A 65 9.75 7.57 -9.32
N ALA A 66 10.61 6.94 -8.52
CA ALA A 66 10.85 5.49 -8.59
C ALA A 66 9.56 4.70 -8.30
N MET A 67 8.81 5.06 -7.25
CA MET A 67 7.56 4.42 -6.88
C MET A 67 6.49 4.55 -7.97
N ASN A 68 6.33 5.72 -8.59
CA ASN A 68 5.42 5.93 -9.71
C ASN A 68 5.75 5.06 -10.93
N TYR A 69 7.03 4.73 -11.12
CA TYR A 69 7.48 3.84 -12.19
C TYR A 69 7.32 2.36 -11.84
N LEU A 70 7.61 1.96 -10.60
CA LEU A 70 7.71 0.56 -10.17
C LEU A 70 6.37 -0.03 -9.68
N VAL A 71 5.43 0.82 -9.22
CA VAL A 71 4.18 0.38 -8.63
C VAL A 71 3.04 0.45 -9.64
N PHE A 72 2.44 -0.70 -9.91
CA PHE A 72 1.26 -0.80 -10.76
C PHE A 72 -0.02 -0.78 -9.91
N PRO A 73 -0.90 0.23 -10.09
CA PRO A 73 -2.15 0.32 -9.35
C PRO A 73 -3.20 -0.66 -9.91
N MET A 74 -3.73 -1.53 -9.06
CA MET A 74 -4.80 -2.48 -9.43
C MET A 74 -6.21 -1.85 -9.41
N GLY A 75 -6.31 -0.59 -8.97
CA GLY A 75 -7.59 0.11 -8.82
C GLY A 75 -8.31 -0.22 -7.50
N PRO A 76 -9.50 0.35 -7.30
CA PRO A 76 -10.24 0.18 -6.05
C PRO A 76 -10.71 -1.27 -5.86
N ALA A 77 -10.79 -1.70 -4.60
CA ALA A 77 -11.39 -2.97 -4.24
C ALA A 77 -12.88 -2.96 -4.62
N ILE A 78 -13.36 -4.03 -5.25
CA ILE A 78 -14.78 -4.22 -5.64
C ILE A 78 -15.41 -5.43 -4.97
N ARG A 79 -14.70 -6.09 -4.05
CA ARG A 79 -15.15 -7.25 -3.25
C ARG A 79 -15.68 -8.43 -4.08
N GLU A 80 -15.26 -8.53 -5.34
CA GLU A 80 -15.55 -9.66 -6.21
C GLU A 80 -14.26 -10.47 -6.42
N ALA A 81 -14.24 -11.70 -5.91
CA ALA A 81 -13.12 -12.60 -6.19
C ALA A 81 -13.14 -12.97 -7.67
N PRO A 82 -12.01 -12.86 -8.38
CA PRO A 82 -11.93 -13.29 -9.75
C PRO A 82 -12.12 -14.81 -9.85
N SER A 83 -12.64 -15.27 -11.00
CA SER A 83 -12.78 -16.68 -11.28
C SER A 83 -11.42 -17.40 -11.22
N TRP A 84 -11.45 -18.73 -10.93
CA TRP A 84 -10.20 -19.49 -10.95
C TRP A 84 -9.53 -19.39 -12.33
N PRO A 85 -8.25 -19.02 -12.40
CA PRO A 85 -7.59 -18.83 -13.68
C PRO A 85 -7.45 -20.17 -14.41
N GLN A 86 -7.69 -20.16 -15.71
CA GLN A 86 -7.55 -21.34 -16.55
C GLN A 86 -6.19 -21.35 -17.26
N PRO A 87 -5.56 -22.52 -17.43
CA PRO A 87 -4.38 -22.64 -18.29
C PRO A 87 -4.70 -22.17 -19.72
N GLY A 88 -3.74 -21.57 -20.39
CA GLY A 88 -3.86 -21.21 -21.82
C GLY A 88 -4.08 -22.44 -22.71
N LEU A 89 -4.66 -22.23 -23.89
CA LEU A 89 -4.95 -23.28 -24.85
C LEU A 89 -3.67 -24.06 -25.19
N GLY A 90 -3.71 -25.39 -25.07
CA GLY A 90 -2.55 -26.27 -25.31
C GLY A 90 -1.53 -26.33 -24.17
N SER A 91 -1.75 -25.63 -23.05
CA SER A 91 -0.89 -25.67 -21.87
C SER A 91 -1.62 -26.32 -20.68
N ARG A 92 -0.89 -27.13 -19.91
CA ARG A 92 -1.34 -27.60 -18.57
C ARG A 92 -0.83 -26.70 -17.45
N ARG A 93 -0.01 -25.70 -17.79
CA ARG A 93 0.65 -24.85 -16.81
C ARG A 93 -0.13 -23.56 -16.64
N LEU A 94 -0.42 -23.22 -15.39
CA LEU A 94 -0.94 -21.92 -15.00
C LEU A 94 0.23 -20.96 -14.79
N TYR A 95 0.19 -19.80 -15.43
CA TYR A 95 1.18 -18.74 -15.26
C TYR A 95 0.63 -17.60 -14.42
N GLY A 96 1.52 -16.96 -13.64
CA GLY A 96 1.18 -15.84 -12.75
C GLY A 96 0.35 -16.25 -11.53
N HIS A 97 -0.31 -15.29 -10.94
CA HIS A 97 -1.09 -15.47 -9.70
C HIS A 97 -2.29 -16.39 -9.87
N SER A 98 -2.49 -17.26 -8.89
CA SER A 98 -3.72 -18.04 -8.72
C SER A 98 -4.57 -17.59 -7.52
N SER A 99 -4.04 -16.70 -6.68
CA SER A 99 -4.73 -16.17 -5.51
C SER A 99 -6.09 -15.58 -5.85
N ARG A 100 -7.08 -15.81 -4.98
CA ARG A 100 -8.39 -15.15 -5.08
C ARG A 100 -8.33 -13.64 -4.84
N TYR A 101 -7.26 -13.17 -4.18
CA TYR A 101 -7.00 -11.76 -3.90
C TYR A 101 -6.11 -11.09 -4.97
N ARG A 102 -5.79 -11.79 -6.06
CA ARG A 102 -4.87 -11.30 -7.09
C ARG A 102 -5.27 -9.98 -7.75
N MET A 103 -6.53 -9.60 -7.62
CA MET A 103 -7.07 -8.36 -8.17
C MET A 103 -7.10 -7.21 -7.16
N GLU A 104 -6.55 -7.39 -5.97
CA GLU A 104 -6.58 -6.38 -4.89
C GLU A 104 -5.19 -5.90 -4.51
N GLY A 105 -5.09 -4.63 -4.13
CA GLY A 105 -3.83 -3.99 -3.75
C GLY A 105 -2.92 -3.72 -4.95
N ASN A 106 -1.93 -2.85 -4.76
CA ASN A 106 -0.96 -2.52 -5.80
C ASN A 106 0.06 -3.64 -6.00
N ARG A 107 0.70 -3.67 -7.17
CA ARG A 107 1.73 -4.64 -7.54
C ARG A 107 3.02 -3.94 -7.84
N VAL A 108 4.14 -4.56 -7.50
CA VAL A 108 5.47 -4.14 -7.95
C VAL A 108 5.84 -4.92 -9.21
N MET A 109 6.54 -4.28 -10.13
CA MET A 109 6.94 -4.89 -11.40
C MET A 109 8.32 -5.53 -11.31
N PHE A 110 8.54 -6.48 -10.37
CA PHE A 110 9.86 -7.08 -10.13
C PHE A 110 10.46 -7.77 -11.37
N SER A 111 9.64 -8.30 -12.26
CA SER A 111 10.10 -8.90 -13.52
C SER A 111 10.81 -7.92 -14.46
N PHE A 112 10.68 -6.61 -14.24
CA PHE A 112 11.34 -5.54 -15.00
C PHE A 112 12.57 -4.97 -14.30
N PHE A 113 12.92 -5.47 -13.10
CA PHE A 113 14.10 -5.00 -12.38
C PHE A 113 15.38 -5.47 -13.08
N THR A 114 16.13 -4.52 -13.62
CA THR A 114 17.50 -4.71 -14.07
C THR A 114 18.46 -4.68 -12.88
N ASP A 115 19.73 -5.01 -13.09
CA ASP A 115 20.73 -4.93 -12.03
C ASP A 115 20.95 -3.47 -11.59
N GLU A 116 20.81 -2.51 -12.51
CA GLU A 116 20.88 -1.09 -12.20
C GLU A 116 19.73 -0.67 -11.27
N LEU A 117 18.49 -1.13 -11.53
CA LEU A 117 17.35 -0.82 -10.66
C LEU A 117 17.49 -1.46 -9.27
N ARG A 118 18.04 -2.68 -9.17
CA ARG A 118 18.33 -3.31 -7.87
C ARG A 118 19.34 -2.49 -7.09
N THR A 119 20.41 -2.06 -7.77
CA THR A 119 21.45 -1.20 -7.17
C THR A 119 20.85 0.12 -6.70
N MET A 120 20.02 0.78 -7.52
CA MET A 120 19.35 2.04 -7.14
C MET A 120 18.46 1.89 -5.88
N VAL A 121 17.72 0.79 -5.74
CA VAL A 121 16.89 0.55 -4.55
C VAL A 121 17.78 0.33 -3.31
N THR A 122 18.88 -0.41 -3.45
CA THR A 122 19.87 -0.60 -2.38
C THR A 122 20.52 0.74 -1.99
N ASP A 123 20.97 1.52 -2.96
CA ASP A 123 21.62 2.82 -2.73
C ASP A 123 20.66 3.78 -2.01
N TYR A 124 19.39 3.79 -2.40
CA TYR A 124 18.39 4.64 -1.75
C TYR A 124 18.15 4.23 -0.28
N ARG A 125 18.10 2.93 0.04
CA ARG A 125 18.03 2.48 1.44
C ARG A 125 19.26 2.95 2.22
N LEU A 126 20.45 2.80 1.64
CA LEU A 126 21.70 3.26 2.27
C LEU A 126 21.73 4.78 2.46
N GLU A 127 21.16 5.54 1.52
CA GLU A 127 21.01 7.00 1.66
C GLU A 127 20.13 7.38 2.85
N LEU A 128 19.01 6.70 3.04
CA LEU A 128 18.16 6.91 4.22
C LEU A 128 18.91 6.59 5.54
N GLU A 129 19.71 5.53 5.58
CA GLU A 129 20.56 5.21 6.73
C GLU A 129 21.61 6.31 6.97
N GLN A 130 22.20 6.86 5.91
CA GLN A 130 23.16 7.97 6.01
C GLN A 130 22.50 9.25 6.52
N ILE A 131 21.31 9.59 6.05
CA ILE A 131 20.52 10.71 6.56
C ILE A 131 20.31 10.56 8.06
N ALA A 132 19.89 9.38 8.52
CA ALA A 132 19.69 9.12 9.94
C ALA A 132 20.99 9.10 10.77
N SER A 133 22.14 8.97 10.13
CA SER A 133 23.43 9.10 10.77
C SER A 133 23.90 10.57 10.85
N ALA A 134 23.44 11.40 9.91
CA ALA A 134 23.80 12.82 9.82
C ALA A 134 22.88 13.70 10.68
N ILE A 135 21.62 13.33 10.84
CA ILE A 135 20.61 14.07 11.60
C ILE A 135 19.92 13.15 12.63
N ASP A 136 19.53 13.71 13.78
CA ASP A 136 18.72 12.99 14.75
C ASP A 136 17.26 12.99 14.30
N ILE A 137 16.80 11.87 13.71
CA ILE A 137 15.44 11.68 13.20
C ILE A 137 14.39 12.00 14.27
N THR A 138 14.67 11.73 15.55
CA THR A 138 13.71 11.93 16.63
C THR A 138 13.41 13.41 16.91
N THR A 139 14.20 14.32 16.35
CA THR A 139 14.01 15.77 16.46
C THR A 139 13.28 16.40 15.26
N LEU A 140 12.93 15.63 14.25
CA LEU A 140 12.10 16.10 13.14
C LEU A 140 10.63 16.25 13.58
N PRO A 141 9.78 16.97 12.81
CA PRO A 141 8.34 16.96 13.03
C PRO A 141 7.80 15.52 13.05
N ARG A 142 6.81 15.22 13.89
CA ARG A 142 6.31 13.83 14.08
C ARG A 142 5.86 13.15 12.79
N ASN A 143 5.21 13.88 11.90
CA ASN A 143 4.79 13.36 10.59
C ASN A 143 5.99 13.05 9.69
N GLU A 144 7.05 13.83 9.77
CA GLU A 144 8.28 13.61 9.01
C GLU A 144 9.03 12.38 9.53
N GLN A 145 9.09 12.19 10.85
CA GLN A 145 9.64 10.98 11.46
C GLN A 145 8.86 9.75 10.97
N LEU A 146 7.52 9.81 10.97
CA LEU A 146 6.66 8.71 10.53
C LEU A 146 6.87 8.39 9.05
N ALA A 147 6.97 9.41 8.20
CA ALA A 147 7.28 9.27 6.78
C ALA A 147 8.65 8.60 6.56
N PHE A 148 9.66 9.00 7.33
CA PHE A 148 10.98 8.37 7.30
C PHE A 148 10.91 6.87 7.58
N TRP A 149 10.25 6.46 8.66
CA TRP A 149 10.13 5.06 9.05
C TRP A 149 9.38 4.22 8.03
N PHE A 150 8.31 4.76 7.42
CA PHE A 150 7.59 4.05 6.35
C PHE A 150 8.43 3.90 5.09
N ASN A 151 9.12 4.95 4.65
CA ASN A 151 9.95 4.88 3.45
C ASN A 151 11.12 3.91 3.66
N LEU A 152 11.81 3.98 4.81
CA LEU A 152 12.91 3.07 5.13
C LEU A 152 12.44 1.61 5.18
N HIS A 153 11.33 1.32 5.87
CA HIS A 153 10.76 -0.02 5.92
C HIS A 153 10.42 -0.54 4.51
N ASN A 154 9.71 0.26 3.73
CA ASN A 154 9.17 -0.18 2.44
C ASN A 154 10.27 -0.36 1.39
N VAL A 155 11.30 0.50 1.37
CA VAL A 155 12.46 0.31 0.49
C VAL A 155 13.29 -0.90 0.89
N ALA A 156 13.46 -1.15 2.20
CA ALA A 156 14.19 -2.31 2.70
C ALA A 156 13.51 -3.63 2.31
N VAL A 157 12.18 -3.69 2.42
CA VAL A 157 11.39 -4.84 1.94
C VAL A 157 11.51 -5.01 0.43
N MET A 158 11.40 -3.91 -0.33
CA MET A 158 11.52 -3.94 -1.79
C MET A 158 12.91 -4.43 -2.22
N GLU A 159 13.98 -3.94 -1.60
CA GLU A 159 15.36 -4.35 -1.86
C GLU A 159 15.55 -5.86 -1.69
N LYS A 160 15.11 -6.42 -0.56
CA LYS A 160 15.30 -7.86 -0.30
C LYS A 160 14.53 -8.72 -1.29
N ILE A 161 13.30 -8.36 -1.60
CA ILE A 161 12.51 -9.07 -2.61
C ILE A 161 13.16 -8.94 -3.99
N ALA A 162 13.60 -7.75 -4.39
CA ALA A 162 14.22 -7.52 -5.70
C ALA A 162 15.50 -8.34 -5.90
N ASN A 163 16.31 -8.51 -4.85
CA ASN A 163 17.55 -9.27 -4.88
C ASN A 163 17.30 -10.79 -4.96
N GLU A 164 16.27 -11.28 -4.31
CA GLU A 164 15.91 -12.71 -4.29
C GLU A 164 14.92 -13.11 -5.40
N TRP A 165 14.39 -12.14 -6.14
CA TRP A 165 13.44 -12.43 -7.21
C TRP A 165 14.09 -13.30 -8.33
N PRO A 166 13.47 -14.42 -8.78
CA PRO A 166 12.07 -14.80 -8.60
C PRO A 166 11.80 -15.59 -7.30
N ILE A 167 10.83 -15.14 -6.53
CA ILE A 167 10.36 -15.82 -5.32
C ILE A 167 8.84 -15.69 -5.23
N ARG A 168 8.14 -16.71 -4.74
CA ARG A 168 6.68 -16.70 -4.66
C ARG A 168 6.15 -16.10 -3.37
N GLN A 169 6.84 -16.31 -2.27
CA GLN A 169 6.42 -15.83 -0.95
C GLN A 169 7.59 -15.08 -0.30
N PRO A 170 7.48 -13.76 -0.11
CA PRO A 170 8.55 -12.94 0.48
C PRO A 170 9.08 -13.47 1.82
N ARG A 171 8.20 -14.07 2.64
CA ARG A 171 8.58 -14.67 3.93
C ARG A 171 9.59 -15.82 3.85
N GLU A 172 9.78 -16.41 2.65
CA GLU A 172 10.77 -17.47 2.43
C GLU A 172 12.20 -16.91 2.29
N ILE A 173 12.34 -15.58 2.24
CA ILE A 173 13.66 -14.93 2.21
C ILE A 173 14.27 -15.00 3.59
N GLU A 174 15.47 -15.57 3.68
CA GLU A 174 16.28 -15.61 4.89
C GLU A 174 17.63 -14.92 4.67
N LEU A 175 18.11 -14.22 5.69
CA LEU A 175 19.44 -13.66 5.76
C LEU A 175 20.17 -14.36 6.90
N ASP A 176 21.19 -15.15 6.56
CA ASP A 176 21.97 -15.95 7.52
C ASP A 176 21.07 -16.88 8.38
N GLY A 177 20.01 -17.45 7.79
CA GLY A 177 19.06 -18.36 8.48
C GLY A 177 18.04 -17.64 9.35
N VAL A 178 17.93 -16.30 9.24
CA VAL A 178 16.89 -15.50 9.92
C VAL A 178 15.93 -14.96 8.87
N PRO A 179 14.59 -15.12 9.04
CA PRO A 179 13.62 -14.48 8.15
C PRO A 179 13.92 -13.00 7.96
N PHE A 180 13.94 -12.52 6.71
CA PHE A 180 14.40 -11.14 6.42
C PHE A 180 13.64 -10.07 7.18
N ASP A 181 12.37 -10.31 7.48
CA ASP A 181 11.54 -9.40 8.28
C ASP A 181 12.10 -9.18 9.70
N GLN A 182 12.78 -10.19 10.27
CA GLN A 182 13.40 -10.16 11.59
C GLN A 182 14.90 -9.94 11.55
N ALA A 183 15.54 -10.11 10.39
CA ALA A 183 16.97 -9.93 10.23
C ALA A 183 17.35 -8.45 10.35
N LYS A 184 18.38 -8.18 11.14
CA LYS A 184 18.87 -6.82 11.43
C LYS A 184 19.90 -6.37 10.41
N PHE A 185 19.45 -6.01 9.22
CA PHE A 185 20.34 -5.63 8.10
C PHE A 185 20.39 -4.11 7.82
N MET A 186 19.60 -3.31 8.52
CA MET A 186 19.66 -1.85 8.47
C MET A 186 20.40 -1.31 9.69
N ASN A 187 21.08 -0.17 9.54
CA ASN A 187 21.83 0.48 10.62
C ASN A 187 21.40 1.95 10.75
N ILE A 188 20.76 2.30 11.86
CA ILE A 188 20.29 3.65 12.14
C ILE A 188 21.02 4.20 13.36
N GLY A 189 21.92 5.18 13.13
CA GLY A 189 22.69 5.78 14.21
C GLY A 189 23.57 4.77 14.99
N GLY A 190 24.10 3.73 14.32
CA GLY A 190 24.89 2.67 14.93
C GLY A 190 24.07 1.49 15.49
N ILE A 191 22.73 1.54 15.39
CA ILE A 191 21.82 0.50 15.88
C ILE A 191 21.35 -0.36 14.72
N ALA A 192 21.62 -1.67 14.82
CA ALA A 192 21.14 -2.64 13.85
C ALA A 192 19.65 -2.92 14.08
N ILE A 193 18.83 -2.72 13.05
CA ILE A 193 17.38 -2.88 13.10
C ILE A 193 16.84 -3.74 11.95
N SER A 194 15.69 -4.35 12.16
CA SER A 194 14.94 -5.12 11.17
C SER A 194 13.66 -4.38 10.76
N PRO A 195 12.99 -4.78 9.65
CA PRO A 195 11.65 -4.30 9.32
C PRO A 195 10.64 -4.53 10.46
N HIS A 196 10.72 -5.67 11.13
CA HIS A 196 9.92 -5.98 12.31
C HIS A 196 10.17 -4.99 13.45
N ASP A 197 11.44 -4.63 13.73
CA ASP A 197 11.77 -3.65 14.77
C ASP A 197 11.16 -2.27 14.47
N ILE A 198 11.20 -1.83 13.20
CA ILE A 198 10.58 -0.55 12.80
C ILE A 198 9.09 -0.55 13.16
N ARG A 199 8.35 -1.63 12.85
CA ARG A 199 6.93 -1.72 13.19
C ARG A 199 6.70 -1.80 14.69
N HIS A 200 7.31 -2.79 15.34
CA HIS A 200 6.96 -3.20 16.69
C HIS A 200 7.66 -2.42 17.79
N GLN A 201 8.91 -2.02 17.58
CA GLN A 201 9.69 -1.34 18.63
C GLN A 201 9.71 0.17 18.46
N ILE A 202 9.47 0.67 17.25
CA ILE A 202 9.54 2.11 16.96
C ILE A 202 8.15 2.68 16.70
N VAL A 203 7.49 2.29 15.60
CA VAL A 203 6.27 3.02 15.16
C VAL A 203 5.05 2.67 16.01
N TYR A 204 4.71 1.40 16.21
CA TYR A 204 3.50 1.03 16.98
C TYR A 204 3.54 1.51 18.42
N ARG A 205 4.73 1.70 18.98
CA ARG A 205 4.90 2.20 20.36
C ARG A 205 4.76 3.71 20.48
N ASN A 206 5.21 4.42 19.46
CA ASN A 206 5.34 5.87 19.55
C ASN A 206 4.22 6.64 18.84
N TRP A 207 3.41 5.99 18.02
CA TRP A 207 2.25 6.59 17.35
C TRP A 207 0.97 5.84 17.76
N ASN A 208 0.17 6.45 18.62
CA ASN A 208 -1.09 5.88 19.12
C ASN A 208 -2.23 6.07 18.11
N ASP A 209 -2.00 5.68 16.85
CA ASP A 209 -2.99 5.72 15.79
C ASP A 209 -2.93 4.42 14.99
N PRO A 210 -3.96 3.57 15.05
CA PRO A 210 -3.94 2.28 14.35
C PRO A 210 -3.84 2.39 12.83
N ARG A 211 -4.03 3.59 12.24
CA ARG A 211 -3.81 3.79 10.80
C ARG A 211 -2.36 3.54 10.38
N VAL A 212 -1.40 3.63 11.29
CA VAL A 212 0.03 3.34 10.99
C VAL A 212 0.25 1.91 10.47
N ILE A 213 -0.66 0.98 10.77
CA ILE A 213 -0.64 -0.40 10.25
C ILE A 213 -0.58 -0.39 8.71
N TYR A 214 -1.28 0.53 8.06
CA TYR A 214 -1.44 0.60 6.60
C TYR A 214 -0.28 1.30 5.88
N GLY A 215 0.71 1.79 6.60
CA GLY A 215 1.94 2.35 6.02
C GLY A 215 3.02 1.30 5.71
N PHE A 216 2.88 0.09 6.26
CA PHE A 216 3.88 -0.97 6.17
C PHE A 216 3.52 -1.99 5.10
N TRP A 217 4.12 -1.85 3.93
CA TRP A 217 4.05 -2.87 2.89
C TRP A 217 4.96 -4.05 3.22
N ARG A 218 4.48 -5.28 3.03
CA ARG A 218 5.23 -6.50 3.38
C ARG A 218 5.68 -7.31 2.17
N GLY A 219 5.46 -6.80 0.97
CA GLY A 219 5.73 -7.53 -0.25
C GLY A 219 4.69 -8.58 -0.62
N GLU A 220 3.69 -8.80 0.23
CA GLU A 220 2.65 -9.82 0.09
C GLU A 220 1.31 -9.22 -0.36
N ILE A 221 0.51 -10.00 -1.12
CA ILE A 221 -0.84 -9.60 -1.53
C ILE A 221 -1.75 -9.37 -0.32
N GLY A 222 -1.60 -10.19 0.73
CA GLY A 222 -2.42 -10.12 1.94
C GLY A 222 -2.15 -8.91 2.83
N GLY A 223 -1.08 -8.17 2.57
CA GLY A 223 -0.72 -6.97 3.30
C GLY A 223 -1.33 -5.67 2.77
N PRO A 224 -1.07 -4.55 3.44
CA PRO A 224 -1.40 -3.22 2.93
C PRO A 224 -0.71 -2.92 1.60
N SER A 225 -1.37 -2.12 0.77
CA SER A 225 -0.82 -1.73 -0.53
C SER A 225 0.38 -0.79 -0.39
N LEU A 226 1.41 -1.02 -1.21
CA LEU A 226 2.46 -0.04 -1.40
C LEU A 226 1.88 1.16 -2.17
N PRO A 227 1.97 2.40 -1.65
CA PRO A 227 1.53 3.57 -2.41
C PRO A 227 2.43 3.83 -3.62
N SER A 228 1.92 4.52 -4.63
CA SER A 228 2.72 4.94 -5.80
C SER A 228 3.61 6.16 -5.54
N ASP A 229 3.41 6.84 -4.42
CA ASP A 229 4.20 7.99 -4.00
C ASP A 229 4.90 7.69 -2.68
N ALA A 230 6.05 8.32 -2.44
CA ALA A 230 6.72 8.26 -1.14
C ALA A 230 5.86 8.91 -0.06
N PHE A 231 6.02 8.44 1.17
CA PHE A 231 5.50 9.15 2.33
C PHE A 231 6.31 10.43 2.57
N THR A 232 5.62 11.52 2.91
CA THR A 232 6.21 12.79 3.34
C THR A 232 5.50 13.26 4.59
N GLY A 233 6.09 14.17 5.35
CA GLY A 233 5.40 14.76 6.51
C GLY A 233 4.09 15.44 6.15
N SER A 234 3.96 15.95 4.93
CA SER A 234 2.75 16.62 4.45
C SER A 234 1.65 15.68 3.95
N ASN A 235 2.00 14.48 3.44
CA ASN A 235 1.02 13.56 2.84
C ASN A 235 0.71 12.33 3.69
N VAL A 236 1.50 12.01 4.71
CA VAL A 236 1.44 10.75 5.46
C VAL A 236 0.05 10.44 6.00
N SER A 237 -0.64 11.41 6.58
CA SER A 237 -2.00 11.22 7.11
C SER A 237 -3.00 10.86 6.01
N GLN A 238 -2.95 11.57 4.87
CA GLN A 238 -3.84 11.32 3.75
C GLN A 238 -3.58 9.97 3.08
N VAL A 239 -2.30 9.58 2.95
CA VAL A 239 -1.91 8.28 2.38
C VAL A 239 -2.38 7.15 3.28
N LEU A 240 -2.20 7.26 4.60
CA LEU A 240 -2.67 6.26 5.56
C LEU A 240 -4.19 6.11 5.54
N GLU A 241 -4.93 7.22 5.49
CA GLU A 241 -6.40 7.21 5.37
C GLU A 241 -6.86 6.50 4.08
N ARG A 242 -6.24 6.82 2.96
CA ARG A 242 -6.53 6.17 1.66
C ARG A 242 -6.23 4.67 1.69
N ASN A 243 -5.08 4.29 2.24
CA ASN A 243 -4.67 2.89 2.34
C ASN A 243 -5.57 2.12 3.32
N ALA A 244 -5.99 2.73 4.44
CA ALA A 244 -6.94 2.14 5.38
C ALA A 244 -8.28 1.85 4.67
N ARG A 245 -8.83 2.83 3.95
CA ARG A 245 -10.08 2.65 3.20
C ARG A 245 -9.95 1.60 2.11
N GLU A 246 -8.85 1.58 1.37
CA GLU A 246 -8.60 0.56 0.35
C GLU A 246 -8.56 -0.84 0.98
N PHE A 247 -7.81 -1.00 2.08
CA PHE A 247 -7.61 -2.30 2.70
C PHE A 247 -8.87 -2.82 3.40
N VAL A 248 -9.52 -2.01 4.23
CA VAL A 248 -10.74 -2.40 4.96
C VAL A 248 -11.87 -2.81 4.00
N ASN A 249 -11.97 -2.16 2.84
CA ASN A 249 -13.01 -2.47 1.86
C ASN A 249 -12.62 -3.56 0.86
N SER A 250 -11.48 -4.22 1.05
CA SER A 250 -11.02 -5.33 0.21
C SER A 250 -11.40 -6.70 0.82
N LEU A 251 -11.41 -7.76 -0.01
CA LEU A 251 -11.62 -9.13 0.48
C LEU A 251 -10.47 -9.60 1.35
N ARG A 252 -9.23 -9.15 1.07
CA ARG A 252 -8.07 -9.48 1.89
C ARG A 252 -8.06 -8.79 3.25
N GLY A 253 -8.79 -7.66 3.37
CA GLY A 253 -8.96 -6.94 4.62
C GLY A 253 -9.98 -7.58 5.55
N LEU A 254 -11.15 -7.89 5.01
CA LEU A 254 -12.21 -8.58 5.75
C LEU A 254 -13.22 -9.32 4.84
N GLU A 255 -13.77 -10.40 5.35
CA GLU A 255 -14.86 -11.17 4.73
C GLU A 255 -15.84 -11.68 5.79
N ARG A 256 -17.06 -11.97 5.36
CA ARG A 256 -18.06 -12.64 6.18
C ARG A 256 -18.08 -14.14 5.88
N ARG A 257 -18.06 -14.97 6.93
CA ARG A 257 -18.29 -16.41 6.82
C ARG A 257 -19.32 -16.86 7.86
N GLY A 258 -20.58 -16.98 7.43
CA GLY A 258 -21.72 -17.21 8.33
C GLY A 258 -21.92 -15.99 9.26
N GLU A 259 -21.86 -16.22 10.57
CA GLU A 259 -21.96 -15.17 11.61
C GLU A 259 -20.59 -14.63 12.05
N ARG A 260 -19.49 -15.08 11.43
CA ARG A 260 -18.14 -14.68 11.78
C ARG A 260 -17.65 -13.63 10.79
N LEU A 261 -17.05 -12.56 11.33
CA LEU A 261 -16.23 -11.61 10.59
C LEU A 261 -14.81 -12.15 10.57
N GLN A 262 -14.35 -12.56 9.40
CA GLN A 262 -12.95 -12.91 9.19
C GLN A 262 -12.22 -11.65 8.75
N ILE A 263 -11.10 -11.34 9.39
CA ILE A 263 -10.28 -10.16 9.09
C ILE A 263 -8.82 -10.59 8.85
N SER A 264 -8.04 -9.69 8.27
CA SER A 264 -6.62 -9.92 8.03
C SER A 264 -5.84 -10.19 9.32
N ALA A 265 -4.90 -11.13 9.26
CA ALA A 265 -4.00 -11.47 10.35
C ALA A 265 -3.09 -10.31 10.79
N ILE A 266 -2.90 -9.27 9.95
CA ILE A 266 -2.12 -8.08 10.33
C ILE A 266 -2.69 -7.35 11.56
N TYR A 267 -4.00 -7.45 11.78
CA TYR A 267 -4.62 -6.82 12.95
C TYR A 267 -4.30 -7.54 14.26
N ASP A 268 -4.12 -8.89 14.22
CA ASP A 268 -3.71 -9.62 15.41
C ASP A 268 -2.25 -9.30 15.81
N GLU A 269 -1.38 -9.10 14.81
CA GLU A 269 -0.01 -8.60 15.05
C GLU A 269 0.00 -7.22 15.72
N ALA A 270 -0.89 -6.33 15.32
CA ALA A 270 -1.00 -4.97 15.86
C ALA A 270 -1.82 -4.89 17.17
N ARG A 271 -2.51 -5.98 17.53
CA ARG A 271 -3.42 -6.03 18.68
C ARG A 271 -2.81 -5.56 19.99
N PRO A 272 -1.56 -5.97 20.39
CA PRO A 272 -0.98 -5.54 21.66
C PRO A 272 -0.75 -4.03 21.80
N TYR A 273 -0.84 -3.29 20.70
CA TYR A 273 -0.56 -1.85 20.64
C TYR A 273 -1.82 -1.00 20.53
N PHE A 274 -2.87 -1.50 19.82
CA PHE A 274 -4.00 -0.66 19.44
C PHE A 274 -5.37 -1.20 19.84
N PHE A 275 -5.50 -2.49 20.17
CA PHE A 275 -6.79 -3.15 20.34
C PHE A 275 -6.86 -3.90 21.67
N GLU A 276 -6.88 -3.14 22.80
CA GLU A 276 -6.92 -3.71 24.16
C GLU A 276 -8.21 -4.54 24.35
N ASN A 277 -9.34 -3.94 24.03
CA ASN A 277 -10.64 -4.62 24.02
C ASN A 277 -10.93 -5.15 22.61
N TRP A 278 -10.25 -6.23 22.22
CA TRP A 278 -10.15 -6.73 20.86
C TRP A 278 -11.42 -6.57 20.01
N ILE A 279 -12.56 -7.12 20.45
CA ILE A 279 -13.78 -7.12 19.63
C ILE A 279 -14.33 -5.72 19.44
N THR A 280 -14.33 -4.92 20.48
CA THR A 280 -14.87 -3.55 20.43
C THR A 280 -13.97 -2.64 19.62
N ASP A 281 -12.68 -2.66 19.89
CA ASP A 281 -11.72 -1.73 19.31
C ASP A 281 -11.50 -2.00 17.84
N ILE A 282 -11.33 -3.28 17.46
CA ILE A 282 -11.13 -3.66 16.05
C ILE A 282 -12.36 -3.35 15.21
N ARG A 283 -13.59 -3.62 15.71
CA ARG A 283 -14.80 -3.31 14.96
C ARG A 283 -15.02 -1.80 14.83
N SER A 284 -14.71 -1.03 15.86
CA SER A 284 -14.75 0.44 15.81
C SER A 284 -13.77 0.97 14.76
N HIS A 285 -12.55 0.44 14.75
CA HIS A 285 -11.52 0.78 13.77
C HIS A 285 -11.98 0.46 12.34
N LEU A 286 -12.48 -0.74 12.08
CA LEU A 286 -12.96 -1.13 10.76
C LEU A 286 -14.14 -0.26 10.30
N ASN A 287 -15.10 0.03 11.19
CA ASN A 287 -16.25 0.88 10.88
C ASN A 287 -15.83 2.28 10.42
N ALA A 288 -14.75 2.85 10.96
CA ALA A 288 -14.28 4.19 10.61
C ALA A 288 -13.88 4.32 9.12
N PHE A 289 -13.50 3.22 8.46
CA PHE A 289 -13.03 3.21 7.07
C PHE A 289 -13.95 2.46 6.11
N ALA A 290 -14.96 1.77 6.64
CA ALA A 290 -15.85 0.90 5.88
C ALA A 290 -16.80 1.69 4.95
N THR A 291 -17.03 1.13 3.76
CA THR A 291 -18.18 1.52 2.90
C THR A 291 -19.47 0.95 3.48
N GLN A 292 -20.63 1.40 3.00
CA GLN A 292 -21.92 0.89 3.47
C GLN A 292 -22.04 -0.62 3.35
N GLU A 293 -21.60 -1.21 2.23
CA GLU A 293 -21.56 -2.67 2.05
C GLU A 293 -20.78 -3.38 3.16
N VAL A 294 -19.63 -2.83 3.53
CA VAL A 294 -18.78 -3.42 4.58
C VAL A 294 -19.35 -3.18 5.97
N LEU A 295 -19.96 -2.03 6.22
CA LEU A 295 -20.73 -1.78 7.46
C LEU A 295 -21.83 -2.81 7.65
N ASP A 296 -22.59 -3.12 6.59
CA ASP A 296 -23.66 -4.12 6.63
C ASP A 296 -23.08 -5.53 6.91
N ILE A 297 -21.92 -5.85 6.35
CA ILE A 297 -21.21 -7.10 6.63
C ILE A 297 -20.79 -7.18 8.09
N ILE A 298 -20.18 -6.12 8.64
CA ILE A 298 -19.75 -6.06 10.04
C ILE A 298 -20.97 -6.19 10.96
N ALA A 299 -22.04 -5.47 10.70
CA ALA A 299 -23.26 -5.50 11.51
C ALA A 299 -23.96 -6.88 11.52
N ALA A 300 -23.86 -7.63 10.42
CA ALA A 300 -24.43 -8.97 10.28
C ALA A 300 -23.58 -10.10 10.90
N THR A 301 -22.56 -9.76 11.69
CA THR A 301 -21.64 -10.74 12.31
C THR A 301 -21.55 -10.53 13.82
N SER A 302 -21.45 -11.64 14.58
CA SER A 302 -21.40 -11.64 16.05
C SER A 302 -19.99 -11.81 16.62
N SER A 303 -19.08 -12.40 15.86
CA SER A 303 -17.69 -12.63 16.28
C SER A 303 -16.67 -12.10 15.25
N THR A 304 -15.41 -11.94 15.66
CA THR A 304 -14.31 -11.42 14.82
C THR A 304 -13.09 -12.28 15.00
N GLU A 305 -12.56 -12.81 13.90
CA GLU A 305 -11.39 -13.70 13.85
C GLU A 305 -10.37 -13.17 12.85
N ALA A 306 -9.10 -12.96 13.27
CA ALA A 306 -8.00 -12.52 12.42
C ALA A 306 -7.34 -13.74 11.75
N VAL A 307 -7.93 -14.23 10.65
CA VAL A 307 -7.55 -15.48 9.99
C VAL A 307 -7.33 -15.36 8.49
N ILE A 308 -7.58 -14.19 7.90
CA ILE A 308 -7.27 -13.97 6.48
C ILE A 308 -5.77 -13.75 6.35
N TYR A 309 -5.14 -14.64 5.60
CA TYR A 309 -3.72 -14.59 5.34
C TYR A 309 -3.41 -15.00 3.90
N GLU A 310 -2.71 -14.14 3.17
CA GLU A 310 -2.27 -14.38 1.80
C GLU A 310 -0.81 -13.95 1.65
N ALA A 311 0.06 -14.91 1.43
CA ALA A 311 1.50 -14.73 1.43
C ALA A 311 2.13 -14.64 0.04
N ASP A 312 1.35 -14.87 -1.02
CA ASP A 312 1.89 -14.71 -2.35
C ASP A 312 2.40 -13.29 -2.54
N ILE A 313 3.53 -13.18 -3.22
CA ILE A 313 4.20 -11.91 -3.51
C ILE A 313 3.28 -10.92 -4.21
N ALA A 314 3.34 -9.65 -3.82
CA ALA A 314 2.65 -8.54 -4.49
C ALA A 314 3.40 -8.09 -5.76
N ASP A 315 3.78 -9.05 -6.62
CA ASP A 315 4.45 -8.88 -7.91
C ASP A 315 3.46 -8.96 -9.07
N LEU A 316 3.73 -8.25 -10.14
CA LEU A 316 2.87 -8.27 -11.32
C LEU A 316 2.92 -9.63 -12.08
N ALA A 317 4.08 -10.30 -12.06
CA ALA A 317 4.27 -11.62 -12.70
C ALA A 317 4.03 -12.81 -11.75
N GLY A 318 3.74 -12.57 -10.46
CA GLY A 318 3.49 -13.62 -9.47
C GLY A 318 4.76 -14.33 -8.99
N GLY A 319 5.89 -13.65 -8.96
CA GLY A 319 7.15 -14.15 -8.41
C GLY A 319 7.80 -15.28 -9.21
N VAL A 320 7.51 -15.39 -10.50
CA VAL A 320 8.08 -16.45 -11.36
C VAL A 320 8.66 -15.86 -12.64
N ARG A 321 9.71 -16.50 -13.16
CA ARG A 321 10.21 -16.21 -14.52
C ARG A 321 9.38 -16.99 -15.53
N GLU A 322 8.84 -16.30 -16.49
CA GLU A 322 7.99 -16.85 -17.54
C GLU A 322 8.49 -16.40 -18.93
N PRO A 323 8.06 -17.12 -19.99
CA PRO A 323 8.29 -16.63 -21.34
C PRO A 323 7.73 -15.21 -21.53
N THR A 324 8.53 -14.34 -22.12
CA THR A 324 8.21 -12.92 -22.29
C THR A 324 7.39 -12.63 -23.57
N TYR A 325 6.83 -13.65 -24.21
CA TYR A 325 5.98 -13.49 -25.38
C TYR A 325 4.55 -13.89 -25.02
N SER A 326 3.63 -12.96 -25.16
CA SER A 326 2.21 -13.17 -24.87
C SER A 326 1.34 -12.34 -25.81
N SER A 327 0.10 -12.79 -26.02
CA SER A 327 -0.91 -12.03 -26.75
C SER A 327 -2.08 -11.69 -25.83
N ILE A 328 -2.55 -10.46 -25.92
CA ILE A 328 -3.75 -9.99 -25.23
C ILE A 328 -4.84 -9.80 -26.29
N SER A 329 -5.98 -10.47 -26.11
CA SER A 329 -7.16 -10.28 -26.95
C SER A 329 -8.15 -9.35 -26.25
N SER A 330 -8.68 -8.39 -26.98
CA SER A 330 -9.75 -7.52 -26.51
C SER A 330 -10.89 -7.52 -27.54
N SER A 331 -12.12 -7.68 -27.07
CA SER A 331 -13.31 -7.51 -27.92
C SER A 331 -13.65 -6.02 -27.97
N GLY A 332 -13.57 -5.43 -29.16
CA GLY A 332 -13.99 -4.05 -29.38
C GLY A 332 -15.51 -3.91 -29.32
N ARG A 333 -16.00 -2.67 -29.16
CA ARG A 333 -17.43 -2.33 -29.21
C ARG A 333 -18.13 -2.72 -30.53
N ASP A 334 -17.33 -2.94 -31.56
CA ASP A 334 -17.72 -3.38 -32.91
C ASP A 334 -17.83 -4.90 -33.01
N GLY A 335 -17.64 -5.65 -31.92
CA GLY A 335 -17.63 -7.11 -31.91
C GLY A 335 -16.39 -7.73 -32.56
N ILE A 336 -15.41 -6.92 -32.97
CA ILE A 336 -14.17 -7.39 -33.57
C ILE A 336 -13.16 -7.72 -32.49
N GLU A 337 -12.70 -8.98 -32.45
CA GLU A 337 -11.58 -9.37 -31.60
C GLU A 337 -10.27 -8.80 -32.15
N ARG A 338 -9.60 -8.00 -31.33
CA ARG A 338 -8.26 -7.50 -31.64
C ARG A 338 -7.27 -8.18 -30.71
N SER A 339 -6.31 -8.91 -31.31
CA SER A 339 -5.20 -9.52 -30.56
C SER A 339 -3.94 -8.70 -30.79
N GLN A 340 -3.31 -8.32 -29.68
CA GLN A 340 -2.02 -7.63 -29.67
C GLN A 340 -0.97 -8.49 -28.99
N SER A 341 0.18 -8.67 -29.62
CA SER A 341 1.30 -9.42 -29.05
C SER A 341 2.26 -8.49 -28.33
N PHE A 342 2.65 -8.87 -27.11
CA PHE A 342 3.55 -8.10 -26.26
C PHE A 342 4.71 -8.97 -25.79
N ARG A 343 5.85 -8.34 -25.53
CA ARG A 343 7.00 -9.00 -24.89
C ARG A 343 6.91 -8.85 -23.36
N ILE A 344 5.86 -9.40 -22.76
CA ILE A 344 5.65 -9.42 -21.32
C ILE A 344 5.37 -10.86 -20.87
N PRO A 345 5.62 -11.20 -19.60
CA PRO A 345 5.28 -12.51 -19.03
C PRO A 345 3.80 -12.85 -19.21
N GLN A 346 3.50 -14.12 -19.45
CA GLN A 346 2.10 -14.56 -19.67
C GLN A 346 1.20 -14.31 -18.46
N GLY A 347 1.73 -14.51 -17.25
CA GLY A 347 1.01 -14.19 -16.01
C GLY A 347 0.70 -12.71 -15.87
N THR A 348 1.65 -11.84 -16.24
CA THR A 348 1.45 -10.39 -16.32
C THR A 348 0.37 -10.03 -17.33
N ALA A 349 0.45 -10.58 -18.56
CA ALA A 349 -0.53 -10.32 -19.60
C ALA A 349 -1.95 -10.70 -19.16
N ARG A 350 -2.10 -11.87 -18.53
CA ARG A 350 -3.39 -12.34 -17.98
C ARG A 350 -3.90 -11.38 -16.90
N LEU A 351 -3.07 -10.99 -15.93
CA LEU A 351 -3.47 -10.11 -14.86
C LEU A 351 -3.94 -8.75 -15.38
N LEU A 352 -3.22 -8.19 -16.37
CA LEU A 352 -3.61 -6.93 -17.02
C LEU A 352 -4.93 -7.06 -17.79
N GLN A 353 -5.17 -8.19 -18.46
CA GLN A 353 -6.42 -8.47 -19.14
C GLN A 353 -7.59 -8.58 -18.14
N GLU A 354 -7.42 -9.33 -17.05
CA GLU A 354 -8.41 -9.43 -15.98
C GLU A 354 -8.72 -8.05 -15.37
N GLN A 355 -7.70 -7.23 -15.17
CA GLN A 355 -7.86 -5.87 -14.63
C GLN A 355 -8.61 -4.96 -15.60
N ALA A 356 -8.30 -5.01 -16.90
CA ALA A 356 -9.00 -4.25 -17.94
C ALA A 356 -10.49 -4.66 -18.02
N GLN A 357 -10.78 -5.96 -18.01
CA GLN A 357 -12.16 -6.48 -18.02
C GLN A 357 -12.94 -6.04 -16.78
N ARG A 358 -12.30 -6.07 -15.61
CA ARG A 358 -12.89 -5.59 -14.35
C ARG A 358 -13.23 -4.10 -14.42
N ALA A 359 -12.33 -3.28 -14.96
CA ALA A 359 -12.54 -1.85 -15.12
C ALA A 359 -13.72 -1.56 -16.07
N GLU A 360 -13.85 -2.32 -17.17
CA GLU A 360 -14.98 -2.19 -18.10
C GLU A 360 -16.30 -2.57 -17.44
N ASN A 361 -16.36 -3.71 -16.77
CA ASN A 361 -17.56 -4.16 -16.03
C ASN A 361 -18.00 -3.11 -14.99
N ALA A 362 -17.06 -2.49 -14.27
CA ALA A 362 -17.35 -1.45 -13.30
C ALA A 362 -17.92 -0.18 -13.96
N ARG A 363 -17.41 0.20 -15.14
CA ARG A 363 -17.95 1.32 -15.94
C ARG A 363 -19.36 1.03 -16.44
N GLU A 364 -19.63 -0.18 -16.89
CA GLU A 364 -20.97 -0.58 -17.35
C GLU A 364 -21.99 -0.59 -16.20
N LYS A 365 -21.60 -1.13 -15.04
CA LYS A 365 -22.45 -1.08 -13.83
C LYS A 365 -22.81 0.36 -13.47
N ARG A 366 -21.83 1.29 -13.45
CA ARG A 366 -22.07 2.71 -13.17
C ARG A 366 -23.00 3.36 -14.21
N ARG A 367 -22.90 3.02 -15.48
CA ARG A 367 -23.81 3.52 -16.53
C ARG A 367 -25.24 3.04 -16.34
N ARG A 368 -25.44 1.80 -15.86
CA ARG A 368 -26.79 1.23 -15.62
C ARG A 368 -27.45 1.79 -14.35
N THR A 369 -26.67 2.22 -13.36
CA THR A 369 -27.15 2.76 -12.09
C THR A 369 -27.21 4.29 -12.06
N GLY A 370 -26.75 4.96 -13.10
CA GLY A 370 -26.77 6.42 -13.20
C GLY A 370 -28.19 6.94 -13.37
N THR A 371 -28.81 7.40 -12.29
CA THR A 371 -29.97 8.27 -12.36
C THR A 371 -29.48 9.64 -12.78
N VAL A 372 -29.83 10.06 -13.99
CA VAL A 372 -29.60 11.44 -14.43
C VAL A 372 -30.67 12.29 -13.75
N ILE A 373 -30.30 12.98 -12.68
CA ILE A 373 -31.15 14.02 -12.09
C ILE A 373 -30.95 15.26 -12.98
N PHE A 374 -31.93 15.55 -13.80
CA PHE A 374 -32.03 16.85 -14.44
C PHE A 374 -32.58 17.84 -13.39
N ASP A 375 -31.73 18.68 -12.83
CA ASP A 375 -32.21 19.87 -12.18
C ASP A 375 -32.92 20.72 -13.25
N PRO A 376 -34.17 21.14 -13.01
CA PRO A 376 -34.83 22.02 -13.95
C PRO A 376 -34.02 23.31 -14.04
N ILE A 377 -33.44 23.54 -15.21
CA ILE A 377 -32.72 24.80 -15.50
C ILE A 377 -33.83 25.87 -15.53
N ASN A 378 -33.90 26.67 -14.48
CA ASN A 378 -34.69 27.90 -14.49
C ASN A 378 -34.01 28.91 -15.43
N LEU A 379 -34.45 28.94 -16.67
CA LEU A 379 -34.04 29.99 -17.60
C LEU A 379 -34.73 31.30 -17.20
N PRO A 380 -34.01 32.43 -17.05
CA PRO A 380 -34.59 33.72 -16.79
C PRO A 380 -35.59 34.09 -17.92
N GLY A 381 -36.85 34.27 -17.59
CA GLY A 381 -37.88 34.70 -18.54
C GLY A 381 -38.98 33.67 -18.86
N ARG A 382 -39.05 32.56 -18.12
CA ARG A 382 -40.18 31.63 -18.22
C ARG A 382 -40.99 31.69 -16.92
N ASP A 383 -42.12 32.37 -16.96
CA ASP A 383 -43.09 32.34 -15.86
C ASP A 383 -43.77 30.97 -15.80
N ASN A 384 -43.94 30.45 -14.57
CA ASN A 384 -44.45 29.10 -14.26
C ASN A 384 -45.95 28.89 -14.58
N ASN A 385 -46.57 29.76 -15.32
CA ASN A 385 -47.96 29.59 -15.76
C ASN A 385 -47.96 29.40 -17.29
N GLY A 386 -48.21 28.16 -17.69
CA GLY A 386 -48.20 27.72 -19.07
C GLY A 386 -49.29 28.29 -19.95
N GLU A 387 -49.39 29.61 -20.06
CA GLU A 387 -50.17 30.27 -21.10
C GLU A 387 -49.21 31.03 -22.03
N VAL A 388 -49.27 30.63 -23.31
CA VAL A 388 -48.60 31.31 -24.41
C VAL A 388 -49.58 32.36 -24.90
N GLU A 389 -49.20 33.63 -24.81
CA GLU A 389 -49.77 34.67 -25.69
C GLU A 389 -49.11 34.65 -27.06
#